data_d6b9f0a08696d829a92807ce9028e95b
#
_entry.id   d6b9f0a08696d829a92807ce9028e95b
#
_cell.length_a   1.000
_cell.length_b   1.000
_cell.length_c   1.000
_cell.angle_alpha   90.00
_cell.angle_beta   90.00
_cell.angle_gamma   90.00
#
_symmetry.space_group_name_H-M   'P 1'
#
loop_
_entity.id
_entity.type
_entity.pdbx_description
1 polymer ?
#
loop_
_entity_poly.entity_id
_entity_poly.type
_entity_poly.pdbx_seq_one_letter_code
_entity_poly.pdbx_strand_id
1 'polypeptide(L)'
;MSVKKIVIAPHVDDDVLGCGGIIDSDTLVLYCGLDESHLEKRPSSSERIREAEDVSRFLGNKFKILSNKVNHYSLQSLLPSFEEIIKDIKPEEIYIPHPSYNQDHRVVFDAMLTALRPHDINF
;
A
#
# COMPACT_ATOMS: atom_id res chain seq x y z
N MET A 1 10.71 -4.40 16.86
CA MET A 1 10.62 -5.39 15.79
C MET A 1 10.73 -4.70 14.45
N SER A 2 11.67 -5.09 13.63
CA SER A 2 11.95 -4.40 12.38
C SER A 2 11.11 -4.95 11.24
N VAL A 3 10.65 -4.05 10.38
CA VAL A 3 10.00 -4.39 9.12
C VAL A 3 11.08 -4.46 8.05
N LYS A 4 11.14 -5.57 7.31
CA LYS A 4 12.12 -5.76 6.23
C LYS A 4 11.54 -5.50 4.86
N LYS A 5 10.24 -5.74 4.71
CA LYS A 5 9.54 -5.60 3.43
C LYS A 5 8.33 -4.69 3.57
N ILE A 6 8.11 -3.88 2.55
CA ILE A 6 6.88 -3.11 2.42
C ILE A 6 6.18 -3.57 1.15
N VAL A 7 4.90 -3.92 1.27
CA VAL A 7 4.05 -4.21 0.12
C VAL A 7 3.09 -3.04 -0.04
N ILE A 8 3.12 -2.42 -1.20
CA ILE A 8 2.25 -1.28 -1.48
C ILE A 8 0.99 -1.79 -2.16
N ALA A 9 -0.13 -1.59 -1.51
CA ALA A 9 -1.44 -1.97 -2.03
C ALA A 9 -2.24 -0.70 -2.33
N PRO A 10 -2.51 -0.40 -3.61
CA PRO A 10 -3.32 0.79 -3.94
C PRO A 10 -4.69 0.75 -3.29
N HIS A 11 -5.31 -0.41 -3.23
CA HIS A 11 -6.60 -0.62 -2.57
C HIS A 11 -6.50 -1.86 -1.67
N VAL A 12 -7.47 -2.02 -0.76
CA VAL A 12 -7.58 -3.25 0.02
C VAL A 12 -7.94 -4.38 -0.95
N ASP A 13 -7.29 -5.51 -0.87
CA ASP A 13 -7.33 -6.72 -1.69
C ASP A 13 -6.13 -6.87 -2.62
N ASP A 14 -5.55 -5.76 -3.11
CA ASP A 14 -4.44 -5.81 -4.06
C ASP A 14 -3.22 -6.56 -3.50
N ASP A 15 -3.00 -6.47 -2.20
CA ASP A 15 -1.87 -7.10 -1.53
C ASP A 15 -1.92 -8.63 -1.64
N VAL A 16 -3.08 -9.22 -1.35
CA VAL A 16 -3.24 -10.67 -1.37
C VAL A 16 -3.15 -11.20 -2.79
N LEU A 17 -3.79 -10.50 -3.74
CA LEU A 17 -3.79 -10.91 -5.14
C LEU A 17 -2.40 -10.84 -5.77
N GLY A 18 -1.62 -9.83 -5.38
CA GLY A 18 -0.32 -9.62 -5.98
C GLY A 18 0.85 -10.26 -5.25
N CYS A 19 0.81 -10.29 -3.92
CA CYS A 19 1.98 -10.60 -3.09
C CYS A 19 1.70 -11.56 -1.93
N GLY A 20 0.56 -12.25 -1.93
CA GLY A 20 0.17 -13.11 -0.81
C GLY A 20 1.23 -14.11 -0.39
N GLY A 21 2.01 -14.63 -1.35
CA GLY A 21 3.03 -15.65 -1.07
C GLY A 21 4.29 -15.12 -0.40
N ILE A 22 4.47 -13.81 -0.33
CA ILE A 22 5.67 -13.21 0.29
C ILE A 22 5.35 -12.38 1.53
N ILE A 23 4.08 -12.20 1.86
CA ILE A 23 3.67 -11.44 3.04
C ILE A 23 3.84 -12.31 4.28
N ASP A 24 4.58 -11.80 5.26
CA ASP A 24 4.87 -12.52 6.50
C ASP A 24 4.99 -11.53 7.67
N SER A 25 5.50 -11.99 8.81
CA SER A 25 5.63 -11.16 10.01
C SER A 25 6.62 -10.01 9.88
N ASP A 26 7.50 -10.04 8.89
CA ASP A 26 8.47 -8.96 8.62
C ASP A 26 7.93 -7.96 7.59
N THR A 27 6.68 -8.07 7.20
CA THR A 27 6.07 -7.26 6.16
C THR A 27 5.16 -6.20 6.74
N LEU A 28 5.25 -4.98 6.23
CA LEU A 28 4.24 -3.95 6.40
C LEU A 28 3.47 -3.83 5.08
N VAL A 29 2.16 -4.05 5.12
CA VAL A 29 1.30 -3.77 3.97
C VAL A 29 0.80 -2.34 4.11
N LEU A 30 1.09 -1.52 3.12
CA LEU A 30 0.67 -0.13 3.09
C LEU A 30 -0.48 0.02 2.11
N TYR A 31 -1.69 0.20 2.64
CA TYR A 31 -2.87 0.47 1.83
C TYR A 31 -2.95 1.97 1.59
N CYS A 32 -2.95 2.37 0.32
CA CYS A 32 -2.91 3.79 -0.03
C CYS A 32 -4.24 4.51 0.20
N GLY A 33 -5.34 3.78 0.20
CA GLY A 33 -6.64 4.34 0.49
C GLY A 33 -7.71 3.27 0.57
N LEU A 34 -8.83 3.60 1.20
CA LEU A 34 -9.95 2.68 1.32
C LEU A 34 -11.31 3.38 1.20
N ASP A 35 -11.33 4.71 1.09
CA ASP A 35 -12.57 5.47 1.06
C ASP A 35 -13.25 5.36 -0.31
N GLU A 36 -14.29 4.56 -0.37
CA GLU A 36 -15.12 4.36 -1.55
C GLU A 36 -16.52 4.98 -1.39
N SER A 37 -16.69 5.88 -0.42
CA SER A 37 -18.00 6.45 -0.09
C SER A 37 -18.67 7.20 -1.25
N HIS A 38 -17.87 7.65 -2.22
CA HIS A 38 -18.36 8.33 -3.41
C HIS A 38 -18.84 7.37 -4.52
N LEU A 39 -18.67 6.08 -4.33
CA LEU A 39 -19.06 5.05 -5.30
C LEU A 39 -20.29 4.30 -4.82
N GLU A 40 -21.22 4.01 -5.74
CA GLU A 40 -22.42 3.26 -5.40
C GLU A 40 -22.09 1.77 -5.14
N LYS A 41 -22.81 1.17 -4.19
CA LYS A 41 -22.75 -0.26 -3.90
C LYS A 41 -21.36 -0.77 -3.56
N ARG A 42 -20.55 0.08 -2.96
CA ARG A 42 -19.21 -0.32 -2.51
C ARG A 42 -19.21 -0.58 -1.01
N PRO A 43 -18.32 -1.46 -0.54
CA PRO A 43 -18.16 -1.68 0.90
C PRO A 43 -17.82 -0.40 1.64
N SER A 44 -18.25 -0.30 2.89
CA SER A 44 -17.89 0.83 3.74
C SER A 44 -16.41 0.78 4.13
N SER A 45 -15.89 1.92 4.59
CA SER A 45 -14.51 1.99 5.07
C SER A 45 -14.27 1.01 6.23
N SER A 46 -15.25 0.82 7.13
CA SER A 46 -15.09 -0.14 8.24
C SER A 46 -15.03 -1.57 7.74
N GLU A 47 -15.72 -1.92 6.67
CA GLU A 47 -15.62 -3.26 6.08
C GLU A 47 -14.23 -3.47 5.46
N ARG A 48 -13.68 -2.45 4.80
CA ARG A 48 -12.34 -2.52 4.22
C ARG A 48 -11.27 -2.65 5.30
N ILE A 49 -11.42 -1.92 6.41
CA ILE A 49 -10.50 -2.05 7.54
C ILE A 49 -10.55 -3.46 8.10
N ARG A 50 -11.74 -4.04 8.23
CA ARG A 50 -11.90 -5.41 8.72
C ARG A 50 -11.20 -6.41 7.80
N GLU A 51 -11.31 -6.23 6.48
CA GLU A 51 -10.60 -7.08 5.52
C GLU A 51 -9.09 -7.00 5.73
N ALA A 52 -8.55 -5.79 5.92
CA ALA A 52 -7.11 -5.62 6.18
C ALA A 52 -6.70 -6.29 7.49
N GLU A 53 -7.52 -6.16 8.53
CA GLU A 53 -7.27 -6.81 9.81
C GLU A 53 -7.29 -8.33 9.69
N ASP A 54 -8.21 -8.89 8.90
CA ASP A 54 -8.30 -10.33 8.67
C ASP A 54 -7.06 -10.86 7.95
N VAL A 55 -6.58 -10.15 6.94
CA VAL A 55 -5.35 -10.51 6.23
C VAL A 55 -4.16 -10.49 7.20
N SER A 56 -4.06 -9.44 8.01
CA SER A 56 -2.99 -9.31 9.00
C SER A 56 -3.01 -10.46 10.00
N ARG A 57 -4.19 -10.84 10.46
CA ARG A 57 -4.35 -11.94 11.41
C ARG A 57 -3.94 -13.27 10.79
N PHE A 58 -4.27 -13.48 9.53
CA PHE A 58 -3.98 -14.73 8.82
C PHE A 58 -2.50 -14.84 8.44
N LEU A 59 -1.90 -13.76 7.91
CA LEU A 59 -0.54 -13.79 7.39
C LEU A 59 0.51 -13.30 8.38
N GLY A 60 0.09 -12.69 9.49
CA GLY A 60 1.01 -12.22 10.52
C GLY A 60 1.65 -10.88 10.24
N ASN A 61 1.30 -10.22 9.14
CA ASN A 61 1.89 -8.94 8.75
C ASN A 61 1.32 -7.77 9.55
N LYS A 62 2.07 -6.66 9.53
CA LYS A 62 1.57 -5.37 9.98
C LYS A 62 0.93 -4.64 8.81
N PHE A 63 0.09 -3.66 9.09
CA PHE A 63 -0.47 -2.84 8.04
C PHE A 63 -0.66 -1.39 8.49
N LYS A 64 -0.70 -0.50 7.51
CA LYS A 64 -1.01 0.91 7.70
C LYS A 64 -1.89 1.35 6.55
N ILE A 65 -2.85 2.23 6.84
CA ILE A 65 -3.80 2.73 5.85
C ILE A 65 -3.64 4.24 5.74
N LEU A 66 -3.43 4.71 4.51
CA LEU A 66 -3.38 6.14 4.22
C LEU A 66 -4.77 6.66 3.88
N SER A 67 -4.99 7.95 4.06
CA SER A 67 -6.31 8.57 3.92
C SER A 67 -6.53 9.13 2.51
N ASN A 68 -6.51 8.27 1.50
CA ASN A 68 -6.78 8.68 0.13
C ASN A 68 -8.11 8.11 -0.33
N LYS A 69 -8.80 8.86 -1.19
CA LYS A 69 -10.08 8.46 -1.74
C LYS A 69 -9.84 7.62 -2.99
N VAL A 70 -10.46 6.45 -3.05
CA VAL A 70 -10.33 5.53 -4.19
C VAL A 70 -10.68 6.26 -5.49
N ASN A 71 -9.88 6.03 -6.53
CA ASN A 71 -9.94 6.65 -7.85
C ASN A 71 -9.56 8.14 -7.86
N HIS A 72 -9.08 8.68 -6.74
CA HIS A 72 -8.68 10.08 -6.64
C HIS A 72 -7.26 10.27 -6.09
N TYR A 73 -6.42 9.27 -6.23
CA TYR A 73 -5.04 9.37 -5.76
C TYR A 73 -4.25 10.37 -6.58
N SER A 74 -3.33 11.06 -5.93
CA SER A 74 -2.45 12.03 -6.59
C SER A 74 -1.01 11.86 -6.13
N LEU A 75 -0.09 12.24 -7.00
CA LEU A 75 1.33 12.25 -6.66
C LEU A 75 1.59 13.16 -5.46
N GLN A 76 0.91 14.30 -5.40
CA GLN A 76 1.07 15.28 -4.32
C GLN A 76 0.71 14.71 -2.96
N SER A 77 -0.31 13.85 -2.88
CA SER A 77 -0.73 13.28 -1.60
C SER A 77 0.11 12.06 -1.22
N LEU A 78 0.52 11.25 -2.19
CA LEU A 78 1.23 10.00 -1.92
C LEU A 78 2.72 10.18 -1.67
N LEU A 79 3.38 11.07 -2.42
CA LEU A 79 4.82 11.20 -2.37
C LEU A 79 5.36 11.51 -0.96
N PRO A 80 4.82 12.51 -0.24
CA PRO A 80 5.31 12.78 1.12
C PRO A 80 5.11 11.60 2.07
N SER A 81 3.99 10.89 1.96
CA SER A 81 3.70 9.73 2.80
C SER A 81 4.70 8.60 2.53
N PHE A 82 5.01 8.33 1.27
CA PHE A 82 5.96 7.30 0.90
C PHE A 82 7.37 7.66 1.37
N GLU A 83 7.78 8.91 1.18
CA GLU A 83 9.09 9.37 1.62
C GLU A 83 9.28 9.24 3.14
N GLU A 84 8.25 9.60 3.89
CA GLU A 84 8.28 9.48 5.35
C GLU A 84 8.40 8.03 5.79
N ILE A 85 7.64 7.13 5.20
CA ILE A 85 7.64 5.72 5.56
C ILE A 85 8.98 5.07 5.22
N ILE A 86 9.54 5.36 4.06
CA ILE A 86 10.85 4.83 3.67
C ILE A 86 11.94 5.32 4.63
N LYS A 87 11.90 6.59 4.99
CA LYS A 87 12.87 7.18 5.91
C LYS A 87 12.80 6.55 7.30
N ASP A 88 11.57 6.31 7.79
CA ASP A 88 11.36 5.79 9.14
C ASP A 88 11.67 4.30 9.24
N ILE A 89 11.27 3.53 8.24
CA ILE A 89 11.36 2.06 8.28
C ILE A 89 12.69 1.55 7.70
N LYS A 90 13.17 2.17 6.64
CA LYS A 90 14.38 1.75 5.91
C LYS A 90 14.28 0.28 5.50
N PRO A 91 13.26 -0.10 4.70
CA PRO A 91 13.06 -1.49 4.33
C PRO A 91 14.17 -2.00 3.42
N GLU A 92 14.35 -3.32 3.39
CA GLU A 92 15.29 -3.96 2.48
C GLU A 92 14.66 -4.13 1.09
N GLU A 93 13.34 -4.36 1.04
CA GLU A 93 12.61 -4.60 -0.20
C GLU A 93 11.29 -3.88 -0.18
N ILE A 94 10.87 -3.39 -1.35
CA ILE A 94 9.55 -2.80 -1.55
C ILE A 94 8.92 -3.44 -2.78
N TYR A 95 7.68 -3.90 -2.64
CA TYR A 95 6.90 -4.46 -3.72
C TYR A 95 5.80 -3.48 -4.09
N ILE A 96 5.77 -3.07 -5.35
CA ILE A 96 4.81 -2.09 -5.86
C ILE A 96 3.99 -2.70 -6.98
N PRO A 97 2.76 -2.23 -7.19
CA PRO A 97 1.91 -2.78 -8.23
C PRO A 97 2.46 -2.43 -9.62
N HIS A 98 2.23 -3.33 -10.55
CA HIS A 98 2.56 -3.06 -11.94
C HIS A 98 1.60 -1.99 -12.48
N PRO A 99 2.06 -1.05 -13.32
CA PRO A 99 1.16 -0.06 -13.92
C PRO A 99 0.09 -0.76 -14.76
N SER A 100 -1.15 -0.30 -14.65
CA SER A 100 -2.27 -0.90 -15.36
C SER A 100 -3.21 0.21 -15.87
N TYR A 101 -4.39 -0.17 -16.32
CA TYR A 101 -5.39 0.80 -16.72
C TYR A 101 -5.97 1.57 -15.54
N ASN A 102 -5.84 1.05 -14.32
CA ASN A 102 -6.36 1.71 -13.13
C ASN A 102 -5.51 2.94 -12.82
N GLN A 103 -6.16 4.10 -12.73
CA GLN A 103 -5.51 5.38 -12.48
C GLN A 103 -4.75 5.38 -11.15
N ASP A 104 -5.33 4.81 -10.10
CA ASP A 104 -4.69 4.77 -8.78
C ASP A 104 -3.43 3.92 -8.81
N HIS A 105 -3.44 2.79 -9.52
CA HIS A 105 -2.26 1.92 -9.64
C HIS A 105 -1.12 2.67 -10.34
N ARG A 106 -1.41 3.44 -11.38
CA ARG A 106 -0.38 4.21 -12.09
C ARG A 106 0.21 5.30 -11.21
N VAL A 107 -0.64 6.01 -10.46
CA VAL A 107 -0.18 7.08 -9.57
C VAL A 107 0.69 6.51 -8.44
N VAL A 108 0.28 5.40 -7.85
CA VAL A 108 1.05 4.74 -6.79
C VAL A 108 2.41 4.31 -7.31
N PHE A 109 2.46 3.70 -8.49
CA PHE A 109 3.71 3.28 -9.12
C PHE A 109 4.65 4.48 -9.32
N ASP A 110 4.16 5.56 -9.92
CA ASP A 110 4.96 6.74 -10.20
C ASP A 110 5.45 7.41 -8.90
N ALA A 111 4.58 7.52 -7.90
CA ALA A 111 4.94 8.13 -6.62
C ALA A 111 6.02 7.33 -5.92
N MET A 112 5.93 6.01 -5.92
CA MET A 112 6.91 5.16 -5.25
C MET A 112 8.25 5.20 -5.98
N LEU A 113 8.27 5.14 -7.30
CA LEU A 113 9.53 5.26 -8.05
C LEU A 113 10.23 6.59 -7.75
N THR A 114 9.46 7.66 -7.64
CA THR A 114 10.01 8.99 -7.30
C THR A 114 10.58 8.99 -5.88
N ALA A 115 9.85 8.41 -4.93
CA ALA A 115 10.29 8.35 -3.54
C ALA A 115 11.54 7.51 -3.35
N LEU A 116 11.75 6.50 -4.19
CA LEU A 116 12.89 5.58 -4.08
C LEU A 116 14.18 6.11 -4.67
N ARG A 117 14.12 7.14 -5.51
CA ARG A 117 15.31 7.64 -6.22
C ARG A 117 16.53 7.93 -5.35
N PRO A 118 16.39 8.52 -4.15
CA PRO A 118 17.56 8.79 -3.31
C PRO A 118 17.99 7.61 -2.43
N HIS A 119 17.36 6.45 -2.59
CA HIS A 119 17.58 5.30 -1.72
C HIS A 119 18.05 4.08 -2.52
N ASP A 120 18.87 3.26 -1.88
CA ASP A 120 19.35 2.00 -2.45
C ASP A 120 18.51 0.85 -1.88
N ILE A 121 17.35 0.64 -2.47
CA ILE A 121 16.37 -0.34 -2.02
C ILE A 121 15.93 -1.19 -3.20
N ASN A 122 15.82 -2.51 -2.99
CA ASN A 122 15.30 -3.42 -4.00
C ASN A 122 13.79 -3.31 -4.13
N PHE A 123 13.30 -3.26 -5.35
CA PHE A 123 11.85 -3.20 -5.59
C PHE A 123 11.47 -3.93 -6.88
#